data_77d222aee976b1239f084e7c49dfa559
#
_entry.id   77d222aee976b1239f084e7c49dfa559
#
_cell.length_a   1.000
_cell.length_b   1.000
_cell.length_c   1.000
_cell.angle_alpha   90.00
_cell.angle_beta   90.00
_cell.angle_gamma   90.00
#
_symmetry.space_group_name_H-M   'P 1'
#
loop_
_entity.id
_entity.type
_entity.pdbx_description
1 polymer ?
#
loop_
_entity_poly.entity_id
_entity_poly.type
_entity_poly.pdbx_seq_one_letter_code
_entity_poly.pdbx_strand_id
1 'polypeptide(L)'
;MKKVIVMMAAAAMLFSACCTKQCDTPSVSGVVMENILARKSVRSYNGDTIPAAVMEDLLRAAMAAPTGMDIRPWCFVVLTDKSEYETIFDGNGNMKKFMESGAIIVVCADTTVTRPTREDPDGPAVTRPNPMWRDDVAAATENLLLAVEAYGLGACWTACYPFPNTMAPVKAALGLPETVIPYAVVPIGYPATENTPKDKWDISRIHYGRW
;
A
#
# COMPACT_ATOMS: atom_id res chain seq x y z
N MET A 1 48.69 -45.34 66.18
CA MET A 1 48.41 -43.94 65.69
C MET A 1 48.34 -44.06 64.18
N LYS A 2 47.10 -44.16 63.63
CA LYS A 2 46.84 -44.23 62.18
C LYS A 2 46.21 -42.94 61.74
N LYS A 3 46.93 -42.21 60.87
CA LYS A 3 46.37 -40.94 60.23
C LYS A 3 45.51 -41.34 59.10
N VAL A 4 44.23 -40.94 59.15
CA VAL A 4 43.26 -41.07 58.09
C VAL A 4 43.36 -39.77 57.28
N ILE A 5 43.71 -39.87 56.01
CA ILE A 5 43.75 -38.82 55.04
C ILE A 5 42.38 -38.83 54.33
N VAL A 6 41.59 -37.78 54.55
CA VAL A 6 40.31 -37.57 53.86
C VAL A 6 40.61 -36.72 52.54
N MET A 7 40.48 -37.43 51.43
CA MET A 7 40.49 -36.75 50.12
C MET A 7 39.12 -36.11 49.85
N MET A 8 39.04 -34.79 49.84
CA MET A 8 37.90 -34.05 49.31
C MET A 8 38.01 -33.96 47.79
N ALA A 9 37.13 -34.67 47.09
CA ALA A 9 36.97 -34.53 45.65
C ALA A 9 36.08 -33.29 45.38
N ALA A 10 36.65 -32.23 44.83
CA ALA A 10 35.91 -31.06 44.33
C ALA A 10 35.32 -31.41 42.97
N ALA A 11 33.99 -31.61 42.92
CA ALA A 11 33.27 -31.74 41.67
C ALA A 11 33.04 -30.33 41.10
N ALA A 12 33.79 -29.98 40.05
CA ALA A 12 33.54 -28.78 39.26
C ALA A 12 32.31 -29.00 38.38
N MET A 13 31.18 -28.43 38.75
CA MET A 13 30.01 -28.35 37.87
C MET A 13 30.27 -27.28 36.79
N LEU A 14 30.56 -27.76 35.60
CA LEU A 14 30.55 -26.91 34.38
C LEU A 14 29.10 -26.61 34.05
N PHE A 15 28.63 -25.44 34.46
CA PHE A 15 27.39 -24.85 33.92
C PHE A 15 27.68 -24.44 32.48
N SER A 16 27.29 -25.32 31.53
CA SER A 16 27.21 -24.96 30.12
C SER A 16 26.04 -23.99 29.97
N ALA A 17 26.36 -22.68 29.94
CA ALA A 17 25.41 -21.66 29.58
C ALA A 17 25.05 -21.83 28.11
N CYS A 18 24.01 -22.62 27.84
CA CYS A 18 23.35 -22.68 26.56
C CYS A 18 22.68 -21.33 26.34
N CYS A 19 23.38 -20.44 25.65
CA CYS A 19 22.83 -19.19 25.18
C CYS A 19 21.79 -19.51 24.08
N THR A 20 20.57 -19.86 24.50
CA THR A 20 19.43 -19.88 23.59
C THR A 20 19.24 -18.46 23.10
N LYS A 21 19.69 -18.18 21.86
CA LYS A 21 19.21 -17.01 21.12
C LYS A 21 17.68 -17.14 21.10
N GLN A 22 17.03 -16.41 21.98
CA GLN A 22 15.59 -16.20 21.92
C GLN A 22 15.36 -15.53 20.60
N CYS A 23 14.76 -16.26 19.67
CA CYS A 23 14.32 -15.69 18.40
C CYS A 23 13.10 -14.83 18.78
N ASP A 24 13.34 -13.56 19.08
CA ASP A 24 12.26 -12.61 19.39
C ASP A 24 11.39 -12.52 18.15
N THR A 25 10.25 -13.22 18.18
CA THR A 25 9.23 -13.05 17.16
C THR A 25 8.79 -11.57 17.20
N PRO A 26 8.90 -10.82 16.09
CA PRO A 26 8.52 -9.43 16.08
C PRO A 26 7.09 -9.26 16.60
N SER A 27 6.85 -8.26 17.42
CA SER A 27 5.48 -7.93 17.83
C SER A 27 4.65 -7.51 16.63
N VAL A 28 3.35 -7.74 16.64
CA VAL A 28 2.45 -7.31 15.55
C VAL A 28 2.61 -5.82 15.26
N SER A 29 2.69 -5.00 16.30
CA SER A 29 2.94 -3.55 16.16
C SER A 29 4.29 -3.26 15.49
N GLY A 30 5.34 -4.01 15.82
CA GLY A 30 6.66 -3.89 15.19
C GLY A 30 6.60 -4.16 13.70
N VAL A 31 5.97 -5.25 13.28
CA VAL A 31 5.82 -5.62 11.86
C VAL A 31 5.04 -4.54 11.08
N VAL A 32 3.93 -4.05 11.65
CA VAL A 32 3.12 -3.02 11.00
C VAL A 32 3.90 -1.71 10.85
N MET A 33 4.60 -1.27 11.90
CA MET A 33 5.40 -0.04 11.85
C MET A 33 6.56 -0.16 10.88
N GLU A 34 7.25 -1.30 10.85
CA GLU A 34 8.32 -1.57 9.90
C GLU A 34 7.81 -1.46 8.46
N ASN A 35 6.68 -2.09 8.13
CA ASN A 35 6.07 -2.01 6.80
C ASN A 35 5.73 -0.57 6.39
N ILE A 36 5.13 0.21 7.29
CA ILE A 36 4.79 1.62 7.04
C ILE A 36 6.05 2.46 6.76
N LEU A 37 7.10 2.26 7.56
CA LEU A 37 8.34 3.02 7.44
C LEU A 37 9.19 2.58 6.24
N ALA A 38 9.11 1.30 5.85
CA ALA A 38 9.81 0.76 4.69
C ALA A 38 9.23 1.21 3.36
N ARG A 39 7.93 1.58 3.33
CA ARG A 39 7.24 1.97 2.10
C ARG A 39 7.94 3.14 1.39
N LYS A 40 8.16 2.96 0.11
CA LYS A 40 8.87 3.91 -0.77
C LYS A 40 8.30 3.94 -2.18
N SER A 41 8.59 4.99 -2.94
CA SER A 41 8.21 5.05 -4.35
C SER A 41 9.24 4.36 -5.22
N VAL A 42 8.86 3.25 -5.81
CA VAL A 42 9.67 2.48 -6.78
C VAL A 42 9.30 2.91 -8.20
N ARG A 43 10.31 3.11 -9.06
CA ARG A 43 10.13 3.63 -10.42
C ARG A 43 10.88 2.81 -11.49
N SER A 44 11.47 1.69 -11.08
CA SER A 44 12.18 0.77 -11.97
C SER A 44 11.81 -0.65 -11.57
N TYR A 45 11.34 -1.43 -12.51
CA TYR A 45 10.81 -2.77 -12.31
C TYR A 45 11.53 -3.77 -13.20
N ASN A 46 11.48 -5.06 -12.84
CA ASN A 46 12.17 -6.13 -13.56
C ASN A 46 11.35 -6.78 -14.67
N GLY A 47 10.09 -6.39 -14.83
CA GLY A 47 9.19 -6.90 -15.87
C GLY A 47 8.41 -8.17 -15.51
N ASP A 48 8.63 -8.75 -14.33
CA ASP A 48 7.94 -9.95 -13.89
C ASP A 48 6.46 -9.69 -13.61
N THR A 49 5.63 -10.67 -13.90
CA THR A 49 4.18 -10.62 -13.69
C THR A 49 3.84 -10.81 -12.21
N ILE A 50 2.76 -10.18 -11.77
CA ILE A 50 2.22 -10.33 -10.41
C ILE A 50 1.21 -11.48 -10.42
N PRO A 51 1.32 -12.47 -9.50
CA PRO A 51 0.33 -13.53 -9.39
C PRO A 51 -1.08 -13.00 -9.13
N ALA A 52 -2.10 -13.60 -9.75
CA ALA A 52 -3.49 -13.14 -9.61
C ALA A 52 -3.98 -13.13 -8.15
N ALA A 53 -3.56 -14.11 -7.33
CA ALA A 53 -3.91 -14.15 -5.92
C ALA A 53 -3.32 -12.96 -5.14
N VAL A 54 -2.07 -12.57 -5.46
CA VAL A 54 -1.46 -11.37 -4.85
C VAL A 54 -2.22 -10.11 -5.29
N MET A 55 -2.58 -10.00 -6.58
CA MET A 55 -3.36 -8.87 -7.07
C MET A 55 -4.71 -8.76 -6.36
N GLU A 56 -5.39 -9.87 -6.11
CA GLU A 56 -6.64 -9.89 -5.35
C GLU A 56 -6.44 -9.38 -3.92
N ASP A 57 -5.38 -9.82 -3.23
CA ASP A 57 -5.07 -9.36 -1.87
C ASP A 57 -4.75 -7.86 -1.83
N LEU A 58 -4.02 -7.33 -2.82
CA LEU A 58 -3.74 -5.90 -2.95
C LEU A 58 -5.04 -5.08 -3.09
N LEU A 59 -5.97 -5.54 -3.92
CA LEU A 59 -7.25 -4.87 -4.11
C LEU A 59 -8.14 -4.98 -2.85
N ARG A 60 -8.13 -6.12 -2.16
CA ARG A 60 -8.82 -6.29 -0.87
C ARG A 60 -8.30 -5.32 0.19
N ALA A 61 -6.97 -5.15 0.27
CA ALA A 61 -6.35 -4.19 1.17
C ALA A 61 -6.78 -2.75 0.85
N ALA A 62 -6.79 -2.37 -0.44
CA ALA A 62 -7.27 -1.06 -0.88
C ALA A 62 -8.73 -0.84 -0.45
N MET A 63 -9.61 -1.81 -0.68
CA MET A 63 -11.04 -1.75 -0.34
C MET A 63 -11.31 -1.81 1.17
N ALA A 64 -10.34 -2.15 2.00
CA ALA A 64 -10.45 -2.10 3.46
C ALA A 64 -10.28 -0.69 4.03
N ALA A 65 -9.99 0.31 3.21
CA ALA A 65 -9.85 1.69 3.64
C ALA A 65 -11.16 2.25 4.23
N PRO A 66 -11.11 3.17 5.19
CA PRO A 66 -12.29 3.88 5.65
C PRO A 66 -12.82 4.81 4.56
N THR A 67 -14.13 5.09 4.59
CA THR A 67 -14.75 6.10 3.73
C THR A 67 -15.73 6.96 4.50
N GLY A 68 -15.90 8.19 4.04
CA GLY A 68 -16.94 9.05 4.56
C GLY A 68 -18.31 8.40 4.44
N MET A 69 -19.02 8.27 5.54
CA MET A 69 -20.37 7.64 5.62
C MET A 69 -20.44 6.22 5.02
N ASP A 70 -19.31 5.52 4.93
CA ASP A 70 -19.18 4.19 4.32
C ASP A 70 -19.70 4.15 2.84
N ILE A 71 -19.47 5.20 2.08
CA ILE A 71 -19.96 5.35 0.68
C ILE A 71 -19.19 4.46 -0.28
N ARG A 72 -17.89 4.24 -0.05
CA ARG A 72 -17.02 3.36 -0.87
C ARG A 72 -17.02 3.74 -2.36
N PRO A 73 -16.60 4.97 -2.71
CA PRO A 73 -16.68 5.48 -4.08
C PRO A 73 -15.57 4.91 -4.99
N TRP A 74 -14.62 4.17 -4.43
CA TRP A 74 -13.50 3.65 -5.19
C TRP A 74 -13.91 2.62 -6.22
N CYS A 75 -13.28 2.67 -7.37
CA CYS A 75 -13.23 1.60 -8.36
C CYS A 75 -11.80 1.52 -8.91
N PHE A 76 -11.45 0.37 -9.43
CA PHE A 76 -10.09 0.08 -9.88
C PHE A 76 -10.12 -0.51 -11.29
N VAL A 77 -9.26 0.03 -12.17
CA VAL A 77 -8.96 -0.61 -13.44
C VAL A 77 -7.58 -1.23 -13.33
N VAL A 78 -7.49 -2.53 -13.54
CA VAL A 78 -6.23 -3.30 -13.45
C VAL A 78 -5.79 -3.64 -14.84
N LEU A 79 -4.60 -3.16 -15.22
CA LEU A 79 -3.96 -3.45 -16.49
C LEU A 79 -2.79 -4.39 -16.24
N THR A 80 -2.72 -5.48 -17.00
CA THR A 80 -1.65 -6.48 -16.91
C THR A 80 -0.97 -6.71 -18.26
N ASP A 81 -1.55 -6.22 -19.34
CA ASP A 81 -0.96 -6.25 -20.67
C ASP A 81 -0.19 -4.95 -20.93
N LYS A 82 1.09 -5.07 -21.30
CA LYS A 82 1.95 -3.92 -21.59
C LYS A 82 1.45 -3.07 -22.78
N SER A 83 0.71 -3.65 -23.71
CA SER A 83 0.08 -2.90 -24.79
C SER A 83 -0.97 -1.90 -24.29
N GLU A 84 -1.63 -2.21 -23.18
CA GLU A 84 -2.59 -1.30 -22.54
C GLU A 84 -1.86 -0.14 -21.84
N TYR A 85 -0.62 -0.35 -21.34
CA TYR A 85 0.16 0.70 -20.68
C TYR A 85 0.47 1.85 -21.64
N GLU A 86 0.81 1.52 -22.89
CA GLU A 86 1.11 2.53 -23.91
C GLU A 86 -0.07 3.48 -24.12
N THR A 87 -1.29 2.96 -24.09
CA THR A 87 -2.50 3.76 -24.33
C THR A 87 -2.76 4.81 -23.26
N ILE A 88 -2.48 4.48 -21.97
CA ILE A 88 -2.65 5.43 -20.85
C ILE A 88 -1.45 6.36 -20.67
N PHE A 89 -0.28 5.99 -21.24
CA PHE A 89 0.94 6.78 -21.14
C PHE A 89 1.20 7.64 -22.38
N ASP A 90 0.36 7.53 -23.40
CA ASP A 90 0.54 8.25 -24.66
C ASP A 90 0.67 9.77 -24.41
N GLY A 91 1.70 10.34 -25.04
CA GLY A 91 2.05 11.74 -24.85
C GLY A 91 2.73 12.11 -23.51
N ASN A 92 2.82 11.21 -22.54
CA ASN A 92 3.49 11.45 -21.27
C ASN A 92 4.85 10.72 -21.16
N GLY A 93 5.90 11.34 -21.66
CA GLY A 93 7.26 10.76 -21.67
C GLY A 93 7.78 10.38 -20.26
N ASN A 94 7.30 11.02 -19.20
CA ASN A 94 7.67 10.68 -17.84
C ASN A 94 7.09 9.34 -17.37
N MET A 95 6.05 8.83 -18.02
CA MET A 95 5.40 7.57 -17.68
C MET A 95 6.07 6.35 -18.36
N LYS A 96 6.87 6.56 -19.41
CA LYS A 96 7.58 5.48 -20.12
C LYS A 96 8.48 4.62 -19.22
N LYS A 97 9.00 5.19 -18.13
CA LYS A 97 9.80 4.46 -17.14
C LYS A 97 9.02 3.36 -16.39
N PHE A 98 7.71 3.33 -16.50
CA PHE A 98 6.85 2.34 -15.85
C PHE A 98 6.42 1.19 -16.76
N MET A 99 6.89 1.16 -18.02
CA MET A 99 6.55 0.10 -18.98
C MET A 99 6.96 -1.31 -18.52
N GLU A 100 7.97 -1.41 -17.64
CA GLU A 100 8.42 -2.69 -17.08
C GLU A 100 7.73 -3.03 -15.74
N SER A 101 6.67 -2.30 -15.34
CA SER A 101 5.85 -2.73 -14.18
C SER A 101 5.11 -4.04 -14.49
N GLY A 102 4.89 -4.86 -13.45
CA GLY A 102 4.16 -6.12 -13.57
C GLY A 102 2.65 -5.93 -13.74
N ALA A 103 2.14 -4.78 -13.28
CA ALA A 103 0.77 -4.33 -13.46
C ALA A 103 0.67 -2.82 -13.26
N ILE A 104 -0.43 -2.24 -13.74
CA ILE A 104 -0.83 -0.86 -13.43
C ILE A 104 -2.25 -0.89 -12.86
N ILE A 105 -2.44 -0.27 -11.70
CA ILE A 105 -3.76 -0.07 -11.13
C ILE A 105 -4.12 1.41 -11.28
N VAL A 106 -5.20 1.69 -12.02
CA VAL A 106 -5.79 3.02 -12.06
C VAL A 106 -6.85 3.09 -10.98
N VAL A 107 -6.57 3.87 -9.94
CA VAL A 107 -7.51 4.12 -8.85
C VAL A 107 -8.45 5.23 -9.29
N CYS A 108 -9.74 4.94 -9.27
CA CYS A 108 -10.79 5.83 -9.71
C CYS A 108 -11.81 6.08 -8.60
N ALA A 109 -12.55 7.18 -8.72
CA ALA A 109 -13.73 7.45 -7.90
C ALA A 109 -14.97 7.51 -8.78
N ASP A 110 -15.99 6.72 -8.47
CA ASP A 110 -17.34 6.94 -8.97
C ASP A 110 -18.03 7.99 -8.08
N THR A 111 -18.28 9.15 -8.63
CA THR A 111 -18.89 10.28 -7.91
C THR A 111 -20.40 10.16 -7.75
N THR A 112 -21.01 9.13 -8.34
CA THR A 112 -22.46 8.89 -8.29
C THR A 112 -22.88 7.80 -7.30
N VAL A 113 -21.92 7.17 -6.60
CA VAL A 113 -22.24 6.17 -5.58
C VAL A 113 -23.10 6.79 -4.49
N THR A 114 -24.26 6.21 -4.27
CA THR A 114 -25.27 6.66 -3.32
C THR A 114 -25.53 5.58 -2.28
N ARG A 115 -25.99 5.98 -1.11
CA ARG A 115 -26.44 5.07 -0.05
C ARG A 115 -27.78 5.52 0.51
N PRO A 116 -28.58 4.56 1.06
CA PRO A 116 -29.72 4.89 1.89
C PRO A 116 -29.30 5.87 3.00
N THR A 117 -30.14 6.82 3.34
CA THR A 117 -29.87 7.73 4.45
C THR A 117 -29.98 6.97 5.77
N ARG A 118 -29.31 7.45 6.82
CA ARG A 118 -29.47 6.90 8.18
C ARG A 118 -30.89 7.12 8.73
N GLU A 119 -31.60 8.11 8.19
CA GLU A 119 -32.95 8.49 8.60
C GLU A 119 -34.00 7.53 8.02
N ASP A 120 -33.70 6.91 6.87
CA ASP A 120 -34.55 5.91 6.22
C ASP A 120 -33.68 4.83 5.57
N PRO A 121 -33.27 3.78 6.35
CA PRO A 121 -32.43 2.69 5.85
C PRO A 121 -33.09 1.84 4.75
N ASP A 122 -34.42 1.81 4.72
CA ASP A 122 -35.24 1.05 3.77
C ASP A 122 -35.79 1.93 2.64
N GLY A 123 -35.53 3.23 2.70
CA GLY A 123 -36.01 4.19 1.73
C GLY A 123 -35.17 4.19 0.43
N PRO A 124 -35.66 4.92 -0.58
CA PRO A 124 -34.92 5.08 -1.82
C PRO A 124 -33.57 5.75 -1.55
N ALA A 125 -32.51 5.26 -2.20
CA ALA A 125 -31.19 5.87 -2.10
C ALA A 125 -31.25 7.33 -2.56
N VAL A 126 -30.88 8.26 -1.66
CA VAL A 126 -30.80 9.69 -2.00
C VAL A 126 -29.44 9.95 -2.60
N THR A 127 -29.44 10.41 -3.86
CA THR A 127 -28.21 10.84 -4.53
C THR A 127 -27.70 12.12 -3.86
N ARG A 128 -26.66 11.99 -3.06
CA ARG A 128 -25.95 13.13 -2.52
C ARG A 128 -24.52 13.12 -3.07
N PRO A 129 -23.99 14.27 -3.51
CA PRO A 129 -22.58 14.35 -3.85
C PRO A 129 -21.75 13.89 -2.65
N ASN A 130 -20.81 12.98 -2.86
CA ASN A 130 -19.84 12.62 -1.82
C ASN A 130 -18.71 13.67 -1.82
N PRO A 131 -18.68 14.64 -0.90
CA PRO A 131 -17.64 15.66 -0.88
C PRO A 131 -16.27 15.10 -0.49
N MET A 132 -16.25 13.92 0.14
CA MET A 132 -15.03 13.27 0.67
C MET A 132 -14.44 12.20 -0.27
N TRP A 133 -14.97 12.05 -1.50
CA TRP A 133 -14.51 11.02 -2.41
C TRP A 133 -12.99 11.03 -2.64
N ARG A 134 -12.35 12.20 -2.58
CA ARG A 134 -10.89 12.35 -2.73
C ARG A 134 -10.14 11.73 -1.58
N ASP A 135 -10.61 11.98 -0.37
CA ASP A 135 -10.01 11.45 0.86
C ASP A 135 -10.21 9.94 0.92
N ASP A 136 -11.39 9.47 0.51
CA ASP A 136 -11.73 8.05 0.46
C ASP A 136 -10.80 7.27 -0.49
N VAL A 137 -10.61 7.76 -1.73
CA VAL A 137 -9.72 7.09 -2.68
C VAL A 137 -8.24 7.29 -2.35
N ALA A 138 -7.88 8.38 -1.65
CA ALA A 138 -6.53 8.56 -1.13
C ALA A 138 -6.20 7.51 -0.07
N ALA A 139 -7.13 7.29 0.88
CA ALA A 139 -6.97 6.25 1.91
C ALA A 139 -6.85 4.85 1.28
N ALA A 140 -7.69 4.54 0.29
CA ALA A 140 -7.61 3.27 -0.45
C ALA A 140 -6.29 3.12 -1.21
N THR A 141 -5.77 4.21 -1.79
CA THR A 141 -4.49 4.20 -2.48
C THR A 141 -3.34 3.93 -1.50
N GLU A 142 -3.33 4.56 -0.32
CA GLU A 142 -2.26 4.30 0.66
C GLU A 142 -2.33 2.87 1.20
N ASN A 143 -3.52 2.32 1.48
CA ASN A 143 -3.66 0.91 1.85
C ASN A 143 -3.09 -0.02 0.77
N LEU A 144 -3.35 0.27 -0.51
CA LEU A 144 -2.76 -0.44 -1.65
C LEU A 144 -1.22 -0.39 -1.59
N LEU A 145 -0.63 0.79 -1.39
CA LEU A 145 0.82 0.96 -1.34
C LEU A 145 1.46 0.21 -0.17
N LEU A 146 0.81 0.18 0.99
CA LEU A 146 1.28 -0.57 2.16
C LEU A 146 1.20 -2.09 1.94
N ALA A 147 0.13 -2.57 1.28
CA ALA A 147 0.02 -3.97 0.90
C ALA A 147 1.09 -4.37 -0.12
N VAL A 148 1.36 -3.52 -1.11
CA VAL A 148 2.45 -3.73 -2.08
C VAL A 148 3.79 -3.90 -1.38
N GLU A 149 4.13 -3.05 -0.41
CA GLU A 149 5.37 -3.15 0.36
C GLU A 149 5.42 -4.46 1.16
N ALA A 150 4.30 -4.87 1.78
CA ALA A 150 4.22 -6.11 2.56
C ALA A 150 4.46 -7.38 1.71
N TYR A 151 4.15 -7.33 0.41
CA TYR A 151 4.44 -8.41 -0.54
C TYR A 151 5.86 -8.34 -1.14
N GLY A 152 6.71 -7.41 -0.69
CA GLY A 152 8.04 -7.20 -1.26
C GLY A 152 8.02 -6.62 -2.69
N LEU A 153 6.87 -6.12 -3.12
CA LEU A 153 6.71 -5.41 -4.37
C LEU A 153 7.03 -3.92 -4.21
N GLY A 154 7.17 -3.23 -5.33
CA GLY A 154 7.31 -1.79 -5.35
C GLY A 154 6.16 -1.12 -6.10
N ALA A 155 5.80 0.08 -5.68
CA ALA A 155 4.81 0.90 -6.38
C ALA A 155 5.21 2.37 -6.42
N CYS A 156 4.58 3.11 -7.33
CA CYS A 156 4.68 4.56 -7.37
C CYS A 156 3.29 5.18 -7.55
N TRP A 157 2.86 5.96 -6.56
CA TRP A 157 1.67 6.79 -6.75
C TRP A 157 1.97 7.91 -7.73
N THR A 158 1.38 7.88 -8.93
CA THR A 158 1.42 8.98 -9.87
C THR A 158 0.06 9.67 -9.90
N ALA A 159 0.06 10.97 -9.61
CA ALA A 159 -1.17 11.74 -9.55
C ALA A 159 -1.79 11.85 -10.96
N CYS A 160 -3.10 11.53 -11.05
CA CYS A 160 -3.90 11.80 -12.23
C CYS A 160 -4.80 13.02 -11.98
N TYR A 161 -5.63 12.96 -10.95
CA TYR A 161 -6.40 14.10 -10.46
C TYR A 161 -5.49 15.06 -9.65
N PRO A 162 -5.64 16.38 -9.73
CA PRO A 162 -6.64 17.16 -10.48
C PRO A 162 -6.16 17.67 -11.85
N PHE A 163 -5.27 16.99 -12.52
CA PHE A 163 -4.61 17.48 -13.73
C PHE A 163 -5.39 17.09 -15.01
N PRO A 164 -6.09 18.03 -15.70
CA PRO A 164 -6.90 17.69 -16.89
C PRO A 164 -6.07 17.00 -17.99
N ASN A 165 -4.83 17.44 -18.20
CA ASN A 165 -3.94 16.89 -19.22
C ASN A 165 -3.50 15.44 -18.93
N THR A 166 -3.64 14.97 -17.68
CA THR A 166 -3.39 13.57 -17.29
C THR A 166 -4.69 12.79 -17.27
N MET A 167 -5.77 13.40 -16.75
CA MET A 167 -7.06 12.73 -16.61
C MET A 167 -7.72 12.43 -17.96
N ALA A 168 -7.70 13.35 -18.90
CA ALA A 168 -8.40 13.20 -20.17
C ALA A 168 -7.86 12.02 -21.03
N PRO A 169 -6.55 11.85 -21.23
CA PRO A 169 -6.02 10.68 -21.91
C PRO A 169 -6.36 9.36 -21.21
N VAL A 170 -6.25 9.29 -19.88
CA VAL A 170 -6.59 8.09 -19.10
C VAL A 170 -8.08 7.76 -19.21
N LYS A 171 -8.97 8.76 -19.13
CA LYS A 171 -10.40 8.54 -19.33
C LYS A 171 -10.70 8.00 -20.73
N ALA A 172 -10.11 8.59 -21.75
CA ALA A 172 -10.33 8.20 -23.13
C ALA A 172 -9.81 6.77 -23.40
N ALA A 173 -8.58 6.48 -22.98
CA ALA A 173 -7.95 5.17 -23.18
C ALA A 173 -8.71 4.02 -22.50
N LEU A 174 -9.26 4.27 -21.31
CA LEU A 174 -9.96 3.26 -20.51
C LEU A 174 -11.49 3.27 -20.71
N GLY A 175 -12.02 4.17 -21.52
CA GLY A 175 -13.48 4.30 -21.73
C GLY A 175 -14.24 4.63 -20.44
N LEU A 176 -13.64 5.41 -19.52
CA LEU A 176 -14.27 5.70 -18.25
C LEU A 176 -15.53 6.58 -18.44
N PRO A 177 -16.65 6.25 -17.75
CA PRO A 177 -17.82 7.11 -17.72
C PRO A 177 -17.50 8.53 -17.23
N GLU A 178 -18.32 9.52 -17.59
CA GLU A 178 -18.12 10.91 -17.14
C GLU A 178 -18.10 11.03 -15.61
N THR A 179 -18.89 10.22 -14.93
CA THR A 179 -19.01 10.20 -13.46
C THR A 179 -17.82 9.55 -12.76
N VAL A 180 -16.97 8.81 -13.49
CA VAL A 180 -15.80 8.15 -12.95
C VAL A 180 -14.56 9.01 -13.18
N ILE A 181 -13.92 9.38 -12.08
CA ILE A 181 -12.75 10.25 -12.08
C ILE A 181 -11.48 9.41 -11.83
N PRO A 182 -10.53 9.33 -12.78
CA PRO A 182 -9.24 8.70 -12.52
C PRO A 182 -8.43 9.57 -11.54
N TYR A 183 -8.16 9.01 -10.37
CA TYR A 183 -7.51 9.71 -9.27
C TYR A 183 -5.99 9.54 -9.28
N ALA A 184 -5.54 8.30 -9.41
CA ALA A 184 -4.13 7.95 -9.44
C ALA A 184 -3.86 6.82 -10.43
N VAL A 185 -2.70 6.84 -11.06
CA VAL A 185 -2.14 5.73 -11.82
C VAL A 185 -1.01 5.13 -11.00
N VAL A 186 -1.12 3.86 -10.61
CA VAL A 186 -0.20 3.20 -9.69
C VAL A 186 0.47 2.01 -10.39
N PRO A 187 1.66 2.20 -11.00
CA PRO A 187 2.49 1.09 -11.46
C PRO A 187 2.98 0.26 -10.27
N ILE A 188 2.91 -1.06 -10.41
CA ILE A 188 3.29 -2.04 -9.39
C ILE A 188 4.14 -3.13 -10.03
N GLY A 189 5.15 -3.61 -9.32
CA GLY A 189 6.00 -4.71 -9.80
C GLY A 189 7.15 -5.02 -8.86
N TYR A 190 7.94 -6.01 -9.22
CA TYR A 190 9.17 -6.33 -8.49
C TYR A 190 10.22 -5.26 -8.80
N PRO A 191 10.85 -4.64 -7.78
CA PRO A 191 11.87 -3.63 -7.98
C PRO A 191 13.07 -4.16 -8.75
N ALA A 192 13.52 -3.45 -9.80
CA ALA A 192 14.74 -3.81 -10.55
C ALA A 192 16.02 -3.38 -9.81
N THR A 193 15.90 -2.43 -8.89
CA THR A 193 17.01 -1.90 -8.12
C THR A 193 16.61 -1.73 -6.66
N GLU A 194 17.58 -1.77 -5.77
CA GLU A 194 17.35 -1.43 -4.37
C GLU A 194 16.91 0.04 -4.23
N ASN A 195 15.93 0.27 -3.38
CA ASN A 195 15.39 1.59 -3.10
C ASN A 195 15.36 1.82 -1.59
N THR A 196 15.82 2.97 -1.14
CA THR A 196 15.85 3.34 0.27
C THR A 196 14.67 4.25 0.61
N PRO A 197 13.90 3.96 1.69
CA PRO A 197 12.88 4.86 2.18
C PRO A 197 13.52 6.16 2.69
N LYS A 198 12.77 7.25 2.60
CA LYS A 198 13.21 8.55 3.13
C LYS A 198 12.69 8.72 4.55
N ASP A 199 13.57 9.09 5.47
CA ASP A 199 13.14 9.62 6.75
C ASP A 199 12.43 10.97 6.53
N LYS A 200 11.23 11.09 7.06
CA LYS A 200 10.36 12.27 6.94
C LYS A 200 9.93 12.79 8.32
N TRP A 201 10.53 12.23 9.38
CA TRP A 201 10.22 12.69 10.73
C TRP A 201 10.61 14.15 10.92
N ASP A 202 9.67 14.95 11.38
CA ASP A 202 9.88 16.37 11.65
C ASP A 202 9.06 16.77 12.88
N ILE A 203 9.72 16.88 14.02
CA ILE A 203 9.10 17.22 15.30
C ILE A 203 8.46 18.61 15.27
N SER A 204 8.94 19.52 14.42
CA SER A 204 8.41 20.89 14.30
C SER A 204 6.98 20.92 13.73
N ARG A 205 6.52 19.82 13.15
CA ARG A 205 5.15 19.66 12.62
C ARG A 205 4.16 19.16 13.65
N ILE A 206 4.60 18.91 14.89
CA ILE A 206 3.75 18.35 15.94
C ILE A 206 3.44 19.41 16.97
N HIS A 207 2.18 19.72 17.15
CA HIS A 207 1.71 20.70 18.11
C HIS A 207 0.76 20.02 19.13
N TYR A 208 1.06 20.15 20.41
CA TYR A 208 0.25 19.58 21.49
C TYR A 208 -0.71 20.63 22.07
N GLY A 209 -1.99 20.36 21.99
CA GLY A 209 -3.05 21.20 22.56
C GLY A 209 -3.43 22.39 21.68
N ARG A 210 -2.49 23.14 21.15
CA ARG A 210 -2.71 24.32 20.31
C ARG A 210 -1.62 24.40 19.23
N TRP A 211 -1.95 25.09 18.13
CA TRP A 211 -0.99 25.44 17.09
C TRP A 211 0.04 26.41 17.63
#